data_756c84167630adc69f3bfc1b9c101e42
#
_entry.id   756c84167630adc69f3bfc1b9c101e42
#
_cell.length_a   1.000
_cell.length_b   1.000
_cell.length_c   1.000
_cell.angle_alpha   90.00
_cell.angle_beta   90.00
_cell.angle_gamma   90.00
#
_symmetry.space_group_name_H-M   'P 1'
#
loop_
_entity.id
_entity.type
_entity.pdbx_description
1 polymer ?
#
loop_
_entity_poly.entity_id
_entity_poly.type
_entity_poly.pdbx_seq_one_letter_code
_entity_poly.pdbx_strand_id
1 'polypeptide(L)'
;MKMKKESKYVRVPVWMMIVYLIFYYLSEQYLVTTDNYDIIICLASFIVTVIYYFCMLFVKKEKKSMLHCFIVLFWLVVGGWICLYSYGLCVKDNAESIACTLQLEGYYTRRGGSIFFTFKDWRFEKNCSLRKMKDKNIDEHPEKYDVHLRLLNVLPEIYYIDRMYIKENNYKKWFYRN
;
A
#
# COMPACT_ATOMS: atom_id res chain seq x y z
N MET A 1 33.40 37.36 4.15
CA MET A 1 32.30 36.66 4.83
C MET A 1 31.25 36.26 3.77
N LYS A 2 31.43 35.08 3.15
CA LYS A 2 30.51 34.55 2.12
C LYS A 2 29.63 33.52 2.78
N MET A 3 28.48 33.92 3.28
CA MET A 3 27.49 33.03 3.84
C MET A 3 26.34 32.77 2.85
N LYS A 4 26.10 31.49 2.63
CA LYS A 4 24.81 30.84 2.36
C LYS A 4 24.14 31.14 1.04
N LYS A 5 24.57 30.35 0.04
CA LYS A 5 23.73 30.01 -1.13
C LYS A 5 23.18 28.55 -1.05
N GLU A 6 23.21 27.92 0.12
CA GLU A 6 22.88 26.48 0.27
C GLU A 6 21.45 26.15 0.61
N SER A 7 20.57 27.13 0.79
CA SER A 7 19.24 26.84 1.34
C SER A 7 18.09 26.74 0.32
N LYS A 8 18.37 26.82 -0.98
CA LYS A 8 17.30 26.79 -2.01
C LYS A 8 16.77 25.39 -2.36
N TYR A 9 17.50 24.32 -2.07
CA TYR A 9 17.19 22.97 -2.52
C TYR A 9 16.45 22.08 -1.50
N VAL A 10 16.28 22.50 -0.27
CA VAL A 10 15.66 21.71 0.82
C VAL A 10 14.21 22.12 1.09
N ARG A 11 13.68 23.09 0.36
CA ARG A 11 12.26 23.44 0.47
C ARG A 11 11.42 22.70 -0.57
N VAL A 12 11.47 21.37 -0.60
CA VAL A 12 10.26 20.64 -0.96
C VAL A 12 9.26 21.08 0.10
N PRO A 13 8.17 21.74 -0.30
CA PRO A 13 7.25 22.25 0.71
C PRO A 13 6.75 21.07 1.54
N VAL A 14 6.80 21.18 2.85
CA VAL A 14 6.41 20.13 3.81
C VAL A 14 5.01 19.59 3.46
N TRP A 15 4.13 20.42 2.94
CA TRP A 15 2.80 20.01 2.49
C TRP A 15 2.82 18.98 1.35
N MET A 16 3.79 19.06 0.40
CA MET A 16 3.93 18.05 -0.64
C MET A 16 4.33 16.71 -0.06
N MET A 17 5.20 16.67 0.93
CA MET A 17 5.54 15.43 1.63
C MET A 17 4.33 14.83 2.33
N ILE A 18 3.50 15.68 2.97
CA ILE A 18 2.28 15.22 3.66
C ILE A 18 1.30 14.63 2.65
N VAL A 19 1.00 15.33 1.55
CA VAL A 19 0.12 14.82 0.49
C VAL A 19 0.64 13.48 -0.05
N TYR A 20 1.92 13.38 -0.28
CA TYR A 20 2.57 12.20 -0.78
C TYR A 20 2.44 11.00 0.18
N LEU A 21 2.66 11.21 1.48
CA LEU A 21 2.48 10.18 2.50
C LEU A 21 1.01 9.75 2.62
N ILE A 22 0.07 10.67 2.48
CA ILE A 22 -1.37 10.35 2.47
C ILE A 22 -1.70 9.43 1.28
N PHE A 23 -1.24 9.77 0.07
CA PHE A 23 -1.49 8.93 -1.11
C PHE A 23 -0.81 7.56 -0.99
N TYR A 24 0.40 7.49 -0.46
CA TYR A 24 1.07 6.22 -0.18
C TYR A 24 0.25 5.37 0.80
N TYR A 25 -0.18 5.96 1.91
CA TYR A 25 -1.03 5.28 2.88
C TYR A 25 -2.34 4.78 2.27
N LEU A 26 -2.99 5.58 1.41
CA LEU A 26 -4.20 5.16 0.71
C LEU A 26 -3.91 4.01 -0.26
N SER A 27 -2.80 4.05 -0.98
CA SER A 27 -2.41 2.96 -1.88
C SER A 27 -2.22 1.65 -1.12
N GLU A 28 -1.51 1.69 0.00
CA GLU A 28 -1.28 0.53 0.86
C GLU A 28 -2.60 -0.01 1.44
N GLN A 29 -3.54 0.87 1.78
CA GLN A 29 -4.83 0.48 2.36
C GLN A 29 -5.77 -0.16 1.33
N TYR A 30 -5.83 0.34 0.11
CA TYR A 30 -6.82 -0.07 -0.89
C TYR A 30 -6.29 -0.99 -1.98
N LEU A 31 -4.98 -1.09 -2.18
CA LEU A 31 -4.41 -2.02 -3.14
C LEU A 31 -4.00 -3.34 -2.47
N VAL A 32 -4.25 -4.43 -3.20
CA VAL A 32 -3.75 -5.77 -2.90
C VAL A 32 -2.94 -6.21 -4.10
N THR A 33 -1.67 -6.46 -3.90
CA THR A 33 -0.76 -6.93 -4.96
C THR A 33 -0.31 -8.35 -4.62
N THR A 34 -0.52 -9.28 -5.53
CA THR A 34 -0.15 -10.70 -5.35
C THR A 34 1.11 -11.09 -6.10
N ASP A 35 1.85 -10.10 -6.61
CA ASP A 35 3.14 -10.28 -7.28
C ASP A 35 4.17 -9.31 -6.70
N ASN A 36 5.44 -9.48 -7.07
CA ASN A 36 6.59 -8.69 -6.60
C ASN A 36 6.64 -7.28 -7.22
N TYR A 37 5.50 -6.58 -7.27
CA TYR A 37 5.44 -5.21 -7.81
C TYR A 37 6.35 -4.23 -7.06
N ASP A 38 6.56 -4.45 -5.75
CA ASP A 38 7.51 -3.67 -4.95
C ASP A 38 8.91 -3.72 -5.56
N ILE A 39 9.35 -4.94 -5.90
CA ILE A 39 10.67 -5.16 -6.50
C ILE A 39 10.73 -4.51 -7.88
N ILE A 40 9.67 -4.65 -8.70
CA ILE A 40 9.60 -4.06 -10.03
C ILE A 40 9.67 -2.53 -9.97
N ILE A 41 8.90 -1.90 -9.08
CA ILE A 41 8.90 -0.45 -8.88
C ILE A 41 10.27 0.01 -8.38
N CYS A 42 10.87 -0.69 -7.42
CA CYS A 42 12.19 -0.35 -6.88
C CYS A 42 13.27 -0.47 -7.97
N LEU A 43 13.28 -1.54 -8.76
CA LEU A 43 14.25 -1.73 -9.85
C LEU A 43 14.10 -0.68 -10.93
N ALA A 44 12.88 -0.41 -11.39
CA ALA A 44 12.61 0.62 -12.39
C ALA A 44 13.08 2.00 -11.90
N SER A 45 12.73 2.35 -10.65
CA SER A 45 13.14 3.60 -10.02
C SER A 45 14.66 3.72 -9.88
N PHE A 46 15.34 2.61 -9.54
CA PHE A 46 16.79 2.57 -9.46
C PHE A 46 17.43 2.80 -10.83
N ILE A 47 16.96 2.12 -11.89
CA ILE A 47 17.47 2.30 -13.25
C ILE A 47 17.32 3.76 -13.69
N VAL A 48 16.14 4.37 -13.48
CA VAL A 48 15.89 5.77 -13.80
C VAL A 48 16.82 6.70 -13.03
N THR A 49 17.07 6.42 -11.75
CA THR A 49 17.99 7.20 -10.92
C THR A 49 19.43 7.11 -11.43
N VAL A 50 19.88 5.94 -11.85
CA VAL A 50 21.21 5.72 -12.42
C VAL A 50 21.35 6.51 -13.74
N ILE A 51 20.37 6.41 -14.64
CA ILE A 51 20.34 7.17 -15.89
C ILE A 51 20.39 8.67 -15.61
N TYR A 52 19.57 9.14 -14.67
CA TYR A 52 19.57 10.54 -14.25
C TYR A 52 20.95 10.99 -13.75
N TYR A 53 21.62 10.19 -12.90
CA TYR A 53 22.95 10.49 -12.39
C TYR A 53 23.97 10.60 -13.52
N PHE A 54 23.99 9.66 -14.47
CA PHE A 54 24.87 9.72 -15.64
C PHE A 54 24.59 10.93 -16.53
N CYS A 55 23.32 11.25 -16.78
CA CYS A 55 22.96 12.46 -17.53
C CYS A 55 23.49 13.74 -16.84
N MET A 56 23.40 13.83 -15.52
CA MET A 56 23.94 14.98 -14.78
C MET A 56 25.45 15.05 -14.85
N LEU A 57 26.17 13.92 -14.78
CA LEU A 57 27.61 13.86 -14.86
C LEU A 57 28.12 14.23 -16.26
N PHE A 58 27.56 13.60 -17.31
CA PHE A 58 28.11 13.69 -18.66
C PHE A 58 27.57 14.87 -19.47
N VAL A 59 26.27 15.18 -19.33
CA VAL A 59 25.64 16.26 -20.08
C VAL A 59 25.82 17.62 -19.38
N LYS A 60 25.47 17.68 -18.09
CA LYS A 60 25.54 18.94 -17.33
C LYS A 60 26.87 19.17 -16.61
N LYS A 61 27.75 18.18 -16.60
CA LYS A 61 29.05 18.20 -15.89
C LYS A 61 28.92 18.58 -14.40
N GLU A 62 27.76 18.28 -13.81
CA GLU A 62 27.48 18.54 -12.40
C GLU A 62 27.62 17.25 -11.57
N LYS A 63 28.50 17.28 -10.58
CA LYS A 63 28.57 16.20 -9.57
C LYS A 63 27.47 16.40 -8.54
N LYS A 64 26.44 15.56 -8.57
CA LYS A 64 25.43 15.55 -7.50
C LYS A 64 25.87 14.66 -6.35
N SER A 65 25.52 15.05 -5.13
CA SER A 65 25.82 14.23 -3.95
C SER A 65 25.01 12.92 -3.96
N MET A 66 25.53 11.87 -3.34
CA MET A 66 24.78 10.63 -3.13
C MET A 66 23.42 10.87 -2.48
N LEU A 67 23.35 11.77 -1.52
CA LEU A 67 22.09 12.15 -0.87
C LEU A 67 21.03 12.61 -1.88
N HIS A 68 21.43 13.38 -2.89
CA HIS A 68 20.51 13.81 -3.93
C HIS A 68 19.96 12.63 -4.73
N CYS A 69 20.80 11.64 -5.06
CA CYS A 69 20.36 10.43 -5.76
C CYS A 69 19.39 9.61 -4.90
N PHE A 70 19.64 9.45 -3.60
CA PHE A 70 18.70 8.80 -2.69
C PHE A 70 17.35 9.52 -2.61
N ILE A 71 17.35 10.83 -2.57
CA ILE A 71 16.11 11.63 -2.58
C ILE A 71 15.33 11.38 -3.88
N VAL A 72 16.00 11.40 -5.02
CA VAL A 72 15.36 11.12 -6.32
C VAL A 72 14.79 9.70 -6.37
N LEU A 73 15.57 8.70 -5.93
CA LEU A 73 15.12 7.31 -5.87
C LEU A 73 13.87 7.17 -5.00
N PHE A 74 13.89 7.74 -3.79
CA PHE A 74 12.74 7.73 -2.89
C PHE A 74 11.48 8.32 -3.56
N TRP A 75 11.62 9.48 -4.21
CA TRP A 75 10.51 10.13 -4.90
C TRP A 75 9.98 9.31 -6.08
N LEU A 76 10.83 8.60 -6.80
CA LEU A 76 10.42 7.74 -7.90
C LEU A 76 9.68 6.49 -7.40
N VAL A 77 10.16 5.83 -6.35
CA VAL A 77 9.51 4.65 -5.78
C VAL A 77 8.10 4.98 -5.33
N VAL A 78 7.94 6.01 -4.50
CA VAL A 78 6.61 6.36 -3.99
C VAL A 78 5.73 6.95 -5.10
N GLY A 79 6.32 7.66 -6.07
CA GLY A 79 5.60 8.11 -7.27
C GLY A 79 5.03 6.95 -8.08
N GLY A 80 5.75 5.84 -8.20
CA GLY A 80 5.27 4.62 -8.83
C GLY A 80 4.01 4.07 -8.16
N TRP A 81 4.01 4.00 -6.82
CA TRP A 81 2.83 3.58 -6.05
C TRP A 81 1.64 4.52 -6.22
N ILE A 82 1.87 5.83 -6.20
CA ILE A 82 0.81 6.82 -6.44
C ILE A 82 0.22 6.64 -7.85
N CYS A 83 1.05 6.41 -8.86
CA CYS A 83 0.59 6.16 -10.22
C CYS A 83 -0.29 4.91 -10.29
N LEU A 84 0.12 3.80 -9.66
CA LEU A 84 -0.67 2.57 -9.61
C LEU A 84 -2.02 2.79 -8.92
N TYR A 85 -2.03 3.46 -7.78
CA TYR A 85 -3.25 3.77 -7.06
C TYR A 85 -4.19 4.66 -7.86
N SER A 86 -3.65 5.73 -8.47
CA SER A 86 -4.43 6.65 -9.29
C SER A 86 -5.01 5.95 -10.52
N TYR A 87 -4.21 5.07 -11.16
CA TYR A 87 -4.69 4.26 -12.26
C TYR A 87 -5.84 3.34 -11.83
N GLY A 88 -5.70 2.65 -10.68
CA GLY A 88 -6.75 1.83 -10.11
C GLY A 88 -8.06 2.60 -9.89
N LEU A 89 -7.96 3.84 -9.39
CA LEU A 89 -9.13 4.72 -9.23
C LEU A 89 -9.79 5.08 -10.56
N CYS A 90 -9.01 5.30 -11.62
CA CYS A 90 -9.54 5.65 -12.95
C CYS A 90 -10.26 4.48 -13.63
N VAL A 91 -9.79 3.24 -13.43
CA VAL A 91 -10.33 2.07 -14.14
C VAL A 91 -11.33 1.25 -13.32
N LYS A 92 -11.50 1.55 -12.03
CA LYS A 92 -12.33 0.77 -11.09
C LYS A 92 -13.76 0.53 -11.59
N ASP A 93 -14.36 1.49 -12.28
CA ASP A 93 -15.76 1.39 -12.73
C ASP A 93 -15.93 0.40 -13.89
N ASN A 94 -14.85 0.12 -14.62
CA ASN A 94 -14.82 -0.83 -15.73
C ASN A 94 -14.10 -2.15 -15.38
N ALA A 95 -13.55 -2.26 -14.17
CA ALA A 95 -12.79 -3.42 -13.75
C ALA A 95 -13.70 -4.59 -13.37
N GLU A 96 -13.27 -5.80 -13.70
CA GLU A 96 -13.95 -7.03 -13.30
C GLU A 96 -13.96 -7.17 -11.79
N SER A 97 -15.13 -7.41 -11.21
CA SER A 97 -15.28 -7.58 -9.76
C SER A 97 -15.19 -9.05 -9.36
N ILE A 98 -14.34 -9.33 -8.38
CA ILE A 98 -14.18 -10.65 -7.77
C ILE A 98 -14.66 -10.56 -6.32
N ALA A 99 -15.67 -11.37 -5.97
CA ALA A 99 -16.09 -11.51 -4.58
C ALA A 99 -15.38 -12.73 -3.98
N CYS A 100 -14.69 -12.55 -2.87
CA CYS A 100 -14.06 -13.64 -2.15
C CYS A 100 -14.36 -13.57 -0.65
N THR A 101 -14.40 -14.75 -0.04
CA THR A 101 -14.55 -14.90 1.40
C THR A 101 -13.33 -15.64 1.91
N LEU A 102 -12.59 -14.99 2.80
CA LEU A 102 -11.33 -15.47 3.33
C LEU A 102 -11.46 -15.63 4.85
N GLN A 103 -10.75 -16.58 5.42
CA GLN A 103 -10.72 -16.73 6.86
C GLN A 103 -9.92 -15.57 7.49
N LEU A 104 -10.43 -15.00 8.59
CA LEU A 104 -9.70 -14.05 9.40
C LEU A 104 -8.58 -14.80 10.16
N GLU A 105 -7.33 -14.42 9.94
CA GLU A 105 -6.18 -15.03 10.61
C GLU A 105 -5.83 -14.36 11.93
N GLY A 106 -6.15 -13.09 12.06
CA GLY A 106 -5.88 -12.33 13.26
C GLY A 106 -6.45 -10.93 13.21
N TYR A 107 -6.55 -10.37 14.40
CA TYR A 107 -6.96 -8.98 14.59
C TYR A 107 -6.02 -8.30 15.56
N TYR A 108 -5.67 -7.06 15.30
CA TYR A 108 -4.78 -6.28 16.13
C TYR A 108 -5.42 -4.95 16.51
N THR A 109 -5.57 -4.69 17.82
CA THR A 109 -6.30 -3.51 18.34
C THR A 109 -5.50 -2.23 18.31
N ARG A 110 -4.16 -2.29 18.17
CA ARG A 110 -3.31 -1.09 18.13
C ARG A 110 -3.57 -0.28 16.86
N ARG A 111 -3.57 1.05 16.98
CA ARG A 111 -3.71 2.04 15.86
C ARG A 111 -5.03 1.99 15.09
N GLY A 112 -6.14 1.64 15.75
CA GLY A 112 -7.47 1.71 15.13
C GLY A 112 -8.02 0.37 14.63
N GLY A 113 -7.25 -0.70 14.73
CA GLY A 113 -7.60 -2.05 14.37
C GLY A 113 -7.10 -2.44 12.99
N SER A 114 -6.29 -3.49 12.94
CA SER A 114 -5.84 -4.14 11.70
C SER A 114 -6.31 -5.57 11.68
N ILE A 115 -6.65 -6.05 10.50
CA ILE A 115 -7.01 -7.45 10.23
C ILE A 115 -5.95 -8.09 9.35
N PHE A 116 -5.75 -9.38 9.54
CA PHE A 116 -4.85 -10.20 8.76
C PHE A 116 -5.64 -11.27 8.02
N PHE A 117 -5.36 -11.45 6.75
CA PHE A 117 -5.92 -12.49 5.91
C PHE A 117 -4.94 -12.87 4.80
N THR A 118 -5.05 -14.09 4.29
CA THR A 118 -4.27 -14.55 3.14
C THR A 118 -5.14 -14.59 1.88
N PHE A 119 -4.64 -14.01 0.79
CA PHE A 119 -5.23 -14.04 -0.53
C PHE A 119 -4.17 -14.45 -1.56
N LYS A 120 -4.42 -15.51 -2.34
CA LYS A 120 -3.45 -16.06 -3.31
C LYS A 120 -2.06 -16.30 -2.70
N ASP A 121 -1.98 -16.94 -1.55
CA ASP A 121 -0.75 -17.27 -0.81
C ASP A 121 0.01 -16.06 -0.22
N TRP A 122 -0.48 -14.84 -0.40
CA TRP A 122 0.07 -13.63 0.18
C TRP A 122 -0.73 -13.18 1.39
N ARG A 123 -0.01 -12.88 2.48
CA ARG A 123 -0.60 -12.36 3.71
C ARG A 123 -0.71 -10.85 3.67
N PHE A 124 -1.89 -10.33 3.94
CA PHE A 124 -2.18 -8.90 3.95
C PHE A 124 -2.59 -8.42 5.34
N GLU A 125 -2.16 -7.21 5.65
CA GLU A 125 -2.64 -6.43 6.78
C GLU A 125 -3.43 -5.24 6.26
N LYS A 126 -4.68 -5.09 6.71
CA LYS A 126 -5.52 -3.96 6.32
C LYS A 126 -6.18 -3.34 7.54
N ASN A 127 -6.20 -2.00 7.58
CA ASN A 127 -6.88 -1.29 8.64
C ASN A 127 -8.40 -1.48 8.51
N CYS A 128 -9.04 -1.88 9.60
CA CYS A 128 -10.47 -2.06 9.67
C CYS A 128 -10.99 -1.49 10.98
N SER A 129 -11.84 -0.45 10.90
CA SER A 129 -12.45 0.12 12.11
C SER A 129 -13.53 -0.80 12.64
N LEU A 130 -13.19 -1.60 13.63
CA LEU A 130 -14.11 -2.54 14.28
C LEU A 130 -14.83 -1.95 15.50
N ARG A 131 -15.08 -0.63 15.54
CA ARG A 131 -15.80 0.01 16.65
C ARG A 131 -17.09 -0.70 17.03
N LYS A 132 -17.78 -1.32 16.07
CA LYS A 132 -19.01 -2.11 16.26
C LYS A 132 -18.76 -3.56 16.68
N MET A 133 -17.52 -4.01 16.73
CA MET A 133 -17.16 -5.41 16.98
C MET A 133 -16.30 -5.60 18.24
N LYS A 134 -16.05 -4.53 19.02
CA LYS A 134 -15.27 -4.59 20.27
C LYS A 134 -15.80 -5.61 21.28
N ASP A 135 -17.10 -5.89 21.21
CA ASP A 135 -17.80 -6.79 22.17
C ASP A 135 -17.78 -8.28 21.73
N LYS A 136 -17.07 -8.63 20.66
CA LYS A 136 -17.20 -9.97 20.05
C LYS A 136 -15.98 -10.87 20.22
N ASN A 137 -15.03 -10.55 21.11
CA ASN A 137 -13.82 -11.36 21.35
C ASN A 137 -13.12 -11.86 20.06
N ILE A 138 -13.07 -11.00 19.02
CA ILE A 138 -12.43 -11.33 17.74
C ILE A 138 -10.95 -11.62 17.94
N ASP A 139 -10.33 -10.95 18.90
CA ASP A 139 -8.92 -11.09 19.24
C ASP A 139 -8.59 -12.49 19.77
N GLU A 140 -9.54 -13.10 20.51
CA GLU A 140 -9.37 -14.42 21.13
C GLU A 140 -9.73 -15.55 20.16
N HIS A 141 -10.66 -15.29 19.21
CA HIS A 141 -11.22 -16.30 18.31
C HIS A 141 -11.34 -15.78 16.88
N PRO A 142 -10.24 -15.37 16.23
CA PRO A 142 -10.31 -14.88 14.85
C PRO A 142 -10.83 -15.94 13.86
N GLU A 143 -10.62 -17.23 14.15
CA GLU A 143 -11.06 -18.34 13.33
C GLU A 143 -12.60 -18.47 13.18
N LYS A 144 -13.37 -17.78 14.04
CA LYS A 144 -14.84 -17.74 13.97
C LYS A 144 -15.36 -16.71 12.97
N TYR A 145 -14.47 -15.95 12.35
CA TYR A 145 -14.83 -14.83 11.48
C TYR A 145 -14.24 -14.99 10.10
N ASP A 146 -15.02 -14.56 9.12
CA ASP A 146 -14.59 -14.49 7.74
C ASP A 146 -14.50 -13.03 7.29
N VAL A 147 -13.49 -12.75 6.46
CA VAL A 147 -13.32 -11.48 5.76
C VAL A 147 -13.96 -11.59 4.39
N HIS A 148 -15.00 -10.81 4.16
CA HIS A 148 -15.62 -10.71 2.85
C HIS A 148 -15.03 -9.52 2.10
N LEU A 149 -14.45 -9.80 0.95
CA LEU A 149 -13.82 -8.83 0.08
C LEU A 149 -14.54 -8.76 -1.25
N ARG A 150 -14.75 -7.55 -1.75
CA ARG A 150 -15.02 -7.28 -3.14
C ARG A 150 -13.79 -6.60 -3.72
N LEU A 151 -13.10 -7.30 -4.59
CA LEU A 151 -11.89 -6.87 -5.26
C LEU A 151 -12.20 -6.50 -6.71
N LEU A 152 -11.62 -5.43 -7.20
CA LEU A 152 -11.67 -5.02 -8.60
C LEU A 152 -10.31 -5.31 -9.22
N ASN A 153 -10.26 -6.14 -10.25
CA ASN A 153 -9.02 -6.46 -10.96
C ASN A 153 -8.65 -5.29 -11.87
N VAL A 154 -7.74 -4.44 -11.40
CA VAL A 154 -7.34 -3.22 -12.13
C VAL A 154 -6.16 -3.43 -13.06
N LEU A 155 -5.28 -4.39 -12.72
CA LEU A 155 -4.16 -4.85 -13.54
C LEU A 155 -3.90 -6.33 -13.20
N PRO A 156 -3.17 -7.09 -14.02
CA PRO A 156 -2.76 -8.45 -13.65
C PRO A 156 -2.13 -8.45 -12.26
N GLU A 157 -2.65 -9.29 -11.36
CA GLU A 157 -2.19 -9.45 -9.97
C GLU A 157 -2.23 -8.17 -9.09
N ILE A 158 -2.95 -7.12 -9.54
CA ILE A 158 -3.23 -5.92 -8.75
C ILE A 158 -4.73 -5.74 -8.60
N TYR A 159 -5.19 -5.72 -7.38
CA TYR A 159 -6.59 -5.62 -7.02
C TYR A 159 -6.85 -4.38 -6.18
N TYR A 160 -7.95 -3.69 -6.48
CA TYR A 160 -8.46 -2.60 -5.66
C TYR A 160 -9.56 -3.12 -4.75
N ILE A 161 -9.48 -2.84 -3.46
CA ILE A 161 -10.52 -3.22 -2.48
C ILE A 161 -11.67 -2.22 -2.59
N ASP A 162 -12.77 -2.65 -3.20
CA ASP A 162 -14.01 -1.85 -3.28
C ASP A 162 -14.76 -1.91 -1.95
N ARG A 163 -14.91 -3.13 -1.40
CA ARG A 163 -15.59 -3.34 -0.12
C ARG A 163 -14.87 -4.41 0.70
N MET A 164 -14.83 -4.16 2.00
CA MET A 164 -14.30 -5.11 2.98
C MET A 164 -15.16 -5.07 4.24
N TYR A 165 -15.61 -6.22 4.69
CA TYR A 165 -16.33 -6.36 5.95
C TYR A 165 -16.07 -7.73 6.56
N ILE A 166 -16.23 -7.82 7.88
CA ILE A 166 -16.04 -9.05 8.63
C ILE A 166 -17.40 -9.57 9.08
N LYS A 167 -17.60 -10.86 8.95
CA LYS A 167 -18.83 -11.55 9.38
C LYS A 167 -18.47 -12.79 10.16
N GLU A 168 -19.27 -13.09 11.20
CA GLU A 168 -19.16 -14.34 11.96
C GLU A 168 -19.51 -15.52 11.05
N ASN A 169 -18.63 -16.52 11.05
CA ASN A 169 -18.82 -17.73 10.25
C ASN A 169 -19.82 -18.67 10.95
N ASN A 170 -21.05 -18.65 10.49
CA ASN A 170 -22.12 -19.46 11.08
C ASN A 170 -21.92 -20.98 10.86
N TYR A 171 -21.13 -21.40 9.87
CA TYR A 171 -20.89 -22.82 9.59
C TYR A 171 -20.07 -23.52 10.68
N LYS A 172 -19.18 -22.82 11.37
CA LYS A 172 -18.39 -23.40 12.46
C LYS A 172 -19.17 -23.54 13.78
N LYS A 173 -20.31 -22.90 13.96
CA LYS A 173 -21.16 -23.08 15.14
C LYS A 173 -21.63 -24.53 15.36
N TRP A 174 -21.69 -25.32 14.30
CA TRP A 174 -22.13 -26.72 14.37
C TRP A 174 -21.06 -27.68 14.90
N PHE A 175 -19.79 -27.37 14.73
CA PHE A 175 -18.67 -28.25 15.12
C PHE A 175 -18.25 -28.08 16.59
N TYR A 176 -18.60 -27.00 17.24
CA TYR A 176 -18.21 -26.71 18.63
C TYR A 176 -19.38 -26.89 19.64
N ARG A 177 -20.46 -27.54 19.23
CA ARG A 177 -21.64 -27.76 20.08
C ARG A 177 -21.76 -29.19 20.63
N ASN A 178 -20.71 -29.99 20.52
CA ASN A 178 -20.64 -31.35 21.12
C ASN A 178 -19.58 -31.40 22.20
#